data_a6de9e4fcd6bc1ede5409554c9a4517b
#
_entry.id   a6de9e4fcd6bc1ede5409554c9a4517b
#
_cell.length_a   1.000
_cell.length_b   1.000
_cell.length_c   1.000
_cell.angle_alpha   90.00
_cell.angle_beta   90.00
_cell.angle_gamma   90.00
#
_symmetry.space_group_name_H-M   'P 1'
#
loop_
_entity.id
_entity.type
_entity.pdbx_description
1 polymer ?
#
loop_
_entity_poly.entity_id
_entity_poly.type
_entity_poly.pdbx_seq_one_letter_code
_entity_poly.pdbx_strand_id
1 'polypeptide(L)'
;MKKIISILFATTFALAASAQALPSLLIGADPAALATGGASVVRPAGAFAVDNGAAAMSLSDKTFAVSATYGMWAPKTASNSLIGLGAFYKVSDKLALGLSGRMLRDKPYDITTAGGQITGQFSPSDLVAGLGLSYAVTDGLSLGVSARMVSSAIGESMKGTAFGADVSAVYAAGGFSGALAVCNLGSPISYGGTSYAQPMLARAGGAYSIAGLTASAEVDYLFSGALMAGLGLEYTLADIVSLRGGFHYGDAAKALPTYASLGLGLQYAGFRLDVAFLTASQSLGNTLLFGLGYSF
;
A
#
# COMPACT_ATOMS: atom_id res chain seq x y z
N MET A 1 -3.30 34.83 8.63
CA MET A 1 -3.48 33.37 8.60
C MET A 1 -4.00 32.86 7.24
N LYS A 2 -5.08 33.37 6.65
CA LYS A 2 -5.59 32.89 5.32
C LYS A 2 -4.57 32.99 4.16
N LYS A 3 -3.73 34.01 4.12
CA LYS A 3 -2.70 34.19 3.07
C LYS A 3 -1.49 33.24 3.21
N ILE A 4 -1.15 32.79 4.42
CA ILE A 4 -0.04 31.86 4.68
C ILE A 4 -0.44 30.45 4.26
N ILE A 5 -1.68 30.04 4.49
CA ILE A 5 -2.22 28.74 4.07
C ILE A 5 -2.29 28.64 2.54
N SER A 6 -2.67 29.75 1.85
CA SER A 6 -2.71 29.79 0.38
C SER A 6 -1.32 29.72 -0.25
N ILE A 7 -0.29 30.27 0.40
CA ILE A 7 1.11 30.21 -0.09
C ILE A 7 1.70 28.81 0.13
N LEU A 8 1.40 28.14 1.26
CA LEU A 8 1.83 26.75 1.49
C LEU A 8 1.19 25.78 0.47
N PHE A 9 -0.07 25.99 0.10
CA PHE A 9 -0.76 25.18 -0.91
C PHE A 9 -0.23 25.44 -2.34
N ALA A 10 0.17 26.68 -2.66
CA ALA A 10 0.68 27.03 -3.98
C ALA A 10 2.12 26.55 -4.24
N THR A 11 2.96 26.45 -3.21
CA THR A 11 4.35 25.98 -3.35
C THR A 11 4.46 24.46 -3.50
N THR A 12 3.47 23.68 -3.05
CA THR A 12 3.43 22.22 -3.25
C THR A 12 3.00 21.81 -4.67
N PHE A 13 2.30 22.67 -5.40
CA PHE A 13 1.84 22.38 -6.77
C PHE A 13 2.93 22.55 -7.86
N ALA A 14 4.04 23.19 -7.57
CA ALA A 14 5.10 23.46 -8.55
C ALA A 14 6.11 22.31 -8.75
N LEU A 15 5.96 21.17 -8.06
CA LEU A 15 6.85 20.00 -8.15
C LEU A 15 6.42 18.95 -9.20
N ALA A 16 5.48 19.28 -10.08
CA ALA A 16 4.66 18.30 -10.80
C ALA A 16 5.16 17.86 -12.19
N ALA A 17 6.42 18.04 -12.57
CA ALA A 17 6.89 17.67 -13.92
C ALA A 17 8.14 16.77 -13.95
N SER A 18 8.54 16.15 -12.85
CA SER A 18 9.67 15.22 -12.85
C SER A 18 9.22 13.78 -13.11
N ALA A 19 9.98 13.04 -13.92
CA ALA A 19 9.78 11.62 -14.09
C ALA A 19 9.78 10.93 -12.72
N GLN A 20 8.77 10.11 -12.44
CA GLN A 20 8.66 9.35 -11.20
C GLN A 20 9.37 8.01 -11.35
N ALA A 21 10.00 7.57 -10.26
CA ALA A 21 10.52 6.21 -10.11
C ALA A 21 9.76 5.47 -8.99
N LEU A 22 10.09 4.20 -8.76
CA LEU A 22 9.54 3.38 -7.69
C LEU A 22 8.02 3.15 -7.78
N PRO A 23 7.47 2.73 -8.93
CA PRO A 23 6.05 2.40 -9.03
C PRO A 23 5.65 1.28 -8.07
N SER A 24 6.60 0.48 -7.58
CA SER A 24 6.42 -0.51 -6.53
C SER A 24 5.86 0.07 -5.22
N LEU A 25 6.08 1.37 -4.94
CA LEU A 25 5.50 2.03 -3.77
C LEU A 25 3.97 2.17 -3.83
N LEU A 26 3.39 2.08 -5.01
CA LEU A 26 1.94 2.09 -5.21
C LEU A 26 1.30 0.69 -5.02
N ILE A 27 2.11 -0.37 -5.02
CA ILE A 27 1.63 -1.76 -4.90
C ILE A 27 1.45 -2.11 -3.43
N GLY A 28 0.22 -2.36 -3.00
CA GLY A 28 -0.07 -2.82 -1.65
C GLY A 28 0.37 -4.27 -1.41
N ALA A 29 0.72 -4.59 -0.16
CA ALA A 29 1.04 -5.96 0.27
C ALA A 29 -0.09 -6.62 1.08
N ASP A 30 -1.19 -5.93 1.33
CA ASP A 30 -2.36 -6.43 2.06
C ASP A 30 -3.35 -7.10 1.08
N PRO A 31 -3.50 -8.45 1.08
CA PRO A 31 -4.43 -9.11 0.18
C PRO A 31 -5.88 -8.70 0.40
N ALA A 32 -6.28 -8.41 1.66
CA ALA A 32 -7.63 -8.00 1.95
C ALA A 32 -7.95 -6.60 1.39
N ALA A 33 -7.00 -5.66 1.41
CA ALA A 33 -7.14 -4.35 0.78
C ALA A 33 -7.21 -4.47 -0.74
N LEU A 34 -6.32 -5.26 -1.35
CA LEU A 34 -6.32 -5.47 -2.80
C LEU A 34 -7.60 -6.16 -3.30
N ALA A 35 -8.16 -7.08 -2.50
CA ALA A 35 -9.43 -7.75 -2.79
C ALA A 35 -10.65 -6.83 -2.73
N THR A 36 -10.52 -5.66 -2.09
CA THR A 36 -11.55 -4.60 -2.04
C THR A 36 -11.17 -3.40 -2.92
N GLY A 37 -10.58 -3.66 -4.10
CA GLY A 37 -10.25 -2.62 -5.08
C GLY A 37 -9.12 -1.68 -4.64
N GLY A 38 -8.30 -2.07 -3.65
CA GLY A 38 -7.22 -1.24 -3.14
C GLY A 38 -7.65 -0.16 -2.12
N ALA A 39 -8.91 -0.13 -1.70
CA ALA A 39 -9.38 0.80 -0.65
C ALA A 39 -8.77 0.41 0.70
N SER A 40 -7.58 0.91 0.96
CA SER A 40 -6.70 0.47 2.05
C SER A 40 -6.72 1.39 3.27
N VAL A 41 -6.77 2.72 3.08
CA VAL A 41 -6.61 3.72 4.15
C VAL A 41 -7.76 3.72 5.16
N VAL A 42 -8.93 3.25 4.76
CA VAL A 42 -10.14 3.17 5.60
C VAL A 42 -10.39 1.81 6.22
N ARG A 43 -9.53 0.85 5.94
CA ARG A 43 -9.66 -0.48 6.54
C ARG A 43 -9.36 -0.44 8.04
N PRO A 44 -10.06 -1.28 8.85
CA PRO A 44 -9.64 -1.50 10.22
C PRO A 44 -8.17 -1.91 10.28
N ALA A 45 -7.47 -1.50 11.33
CA ALA A 45 -6.06 -1.80 11.46
C ALA A 45 -5.80 -3.31 11.46
N GLY A 46 -5.02 -3.74 10.48
CA GLY A 46 -4.41 -5.06 10.39
C GLY A 46 -2.90 -4.95 10.43
N ALA A 47 -2.20 -6.05 10.26
CA ALA A 47 -0.73 -6.09 10.29
C ALA A 47 -0.07 -5.12 9.30
N PHE A 48 -0.72 -4.82 8.17
CA PHE A 48 -0.22 -3.90 7.14
C PHE A 48 -0.62 -2.42 7.37
N ALA A 49 -1.07 -2.05 8.57
CA ALA A 49 -1.53 -0.69 8.85
C ALA A 49 -0.45 0.38 8.64
N VAL A 50 0.84 0.06 8.81
CA VAL A 50 1.94 1.00 8.53
C VAL A 50 1.93 1.46 7.07
N ASP A 51 1.67 0.54 6.12
CA ASP A 51 1.62 0.84 4.68
C ASP A 51 0.25 1.35 4.23
N ASN A 52 -0.84 0.87 4.84
CA ASN A 52 -2.21 1.26 4.48
C ASN A 52 -2.59 2.64 5.03
N GLY A 53 -2.10 2.99 6.22
CA GLY A 53 -2.37 4.23 6.94
C GLY A 53 -2.12 4.03 8.43
N ALA A 54 -0.96 4.45 8.91
CA ALA A 54 -0.50 4.20 10.29
C ALA A 54 -1.49 4.67 11.37
N ALA A 55 -2.27 5.71 11.09
CA ALA A 55 -3.27 6.26 12.03
C ALA A 55 -4.27 5.21 12.54
N ALA A 56 -4.58 4.18 11.76
CA ALA A 56 -5.57 3.17 12.16
C ALA A 56 -5.10 2.31 13.35
N MET A 57 -3.79 2.15 13.58
CA MET A 57 -3.24 1.23 14.58
C MET A 57 -3.74 1.49 16.00
N SER A 58 -3.79 2.76 16.44
CA SER A 58 -4.22 3.09 17.82
C SER A 58 -5.72 2.95 18.04
N LEU A 59 -6.55 2.96 16.97
CA LEU A 59 -7.98 2.69 17.03
C LEU A 59 -8.33 1.20 16.89
N SER A 60 -7.35 0.32 16.74
CA SER A 60 -7.57 -1.12 16.62
C SER A 60 -8.17 -1.69 17.92
N ASP A 61 -9.08 -2.65 17.77
CA ASP A 61 -9.55 -3.54 18.83
C ASP A 61 -8.51 -4.61 19.23
N LYS A 62 -7.46 -4.80 18.39
CA LYS A 62 -6.36 -5.75 18.63
C LYS A 62 -5.18 -5.06 19.30
N THR A 63 -4.58 -5.75 20.27
CA THR A 63 -3.34 -5.30 20.90
C THR A 63 -2.11 -5.57 20.02
N PHE A 64 -2.16 -6.64 19.25
CA PHE A 64 -1.07 -7.08 18.38
C PHE A 64 -1.62 -7.67 17.09
N ALA A 65 -0.94 -7.43 15.98
CA ALA A 65 -1.15 -8.15 14.73
C ALA A 65 0.18 -8.33 13.99
N VAL A 66 0.33 -9.47 13.35
CA VAL A 66 1.44 -9.78 12.42
C VAL A 66 0.89 -10.52 11.21
N SER A 67 1.45 -10.27 10.03
CA SER A 67 1.08 -10.98 8.81
C SER A 67 2.24 -11.05 7.84
N ALA A 68 2.27 -12.13 7.05
CA ALA A 68 3.13 -12.29 5.89
C ALA A 68 2.25 -12.50 4.65
N THR A 69 2.68 -11.94 3.53
CA THR A 69 2.04 -12.10 2.22
C THR A 69 3.06 -12.61 1.21
N TYR A 70 2.60 -13.52 0.36
CA TYR A 70 3.27 -13.89 -0.88
C TYR A 70 2.32 -13.68 -2.06
N GLY A 71 2.80 -13.07 -3.13
CA GLY A 71 2.02 -12.82 -4.32
C GLY A 71 2.80 -13.03 -5.61
N MET A 72 2.09 -13.48 -6.64
CA MET A 72 2.56 -13.48 -8.02
C MET A 72 1.97 -12.26 -8.71
N TRP A 73 2.72 -11.17 -8.73
CA TRP A 73 2.30 -9.91 -9.32
C TRP A 73 2.57 -9.89 -10.82
N ALA A 74 1.57 -9.50 -11.61
CA ALA A 74 1.66 -9.41 -13.07
C ALA A 74 2.31 -10.66 -13.74
N PRO A 75 1.80 -11.89 -13.51
CA PRO A 75 2.50 -13.14 -13.84
C PRO A 75 2.71 -13.33 -15.34
N LYS A 76 1.90 -12.69 -16.19
CA LYS A 76 2.04 -12.80 -17.66
C LYS A 76 3.01 -11.79 -18.25
N THR A 77 3.20 -10.66 -17.62
CA THR A 77 3.99 -9.55 -18.14
C THR A 77 5.36 -9.47 -17.50
N ALA A 78 5.44 -9.36 -16.19
CA ALA A 78 6.68 -9.18 -15.46
C ALA A 78 7.06 -10.39 -14.58
N SER A 79 6.09 -11.23 -14.20
CA SER A 79 6.30 -12.39 -13.30
C SER A 79 7.02 -12.00 -12.01
N ASN A 80 6.58 -10.88 -11.41
CA ASN A 80 7.16 -10.42 -10.16
C ASN A 80 6.72 -11.32 -9.00
N SER A 81 7.63 -11.61 -8.08
CA SER A 81 7.30 -12.08 -6.74
C SER A 81 7.16 -10.91 -5.80
N LEU A 82 6.01 -10.84 -5.10
CA LEU A 82 5.73 -9.88 -4.04
C LEU A 82 5.78 -10.61 -2.70
N ILE A 83 6.62 -10.14 -1.80
CA ILE A 83 6.64 -10.58 -0.40
C ILE A 83 6.32 -9.37 0.46
N GLY A 84 5.35 -9.52 1.37
CA GLY A 84 4.97 -8.50 2.34
C GLY A 84 5.09 -9.03 3.76
N LEU A 85 5.54 -8.19 4.67
CA LEU A 85 5.55 -8.42 6.10
C LEU A 85 4.98 -7.19 6.78
N GLY A 86 4.13 -7.39 7.79
CA GLY A 86 3.57 -6.29 8.56
C GLY A 86 3.34 -6.73 10.00
N ALA A 87 3.50 -5.80 10.93
CA ALA A 87 3.15 -5.99 12.32
C ALA A 87 2.83 -4.66 12.99
N PHE A 88 1.96 -4.69 14.01
CA PHE A 88 1.84 -3.58 14.94
C PHE A 88 1.60 -4.09 16.37
N TYR A 89 1.90 -3.23 17.34
CA TYR A 89 1.65 -3.44 18.75
C TYR A 89 1.13 -2.15 19.39
N LYS A 90 0.03 -2.25 20.14
CA LYS A 90 -0.49 -1.15 20.97
C LYS A 90 0.28 -1.13 22.29
N VAL A 91 1.07 -0.09 22.46
CA VAL A 91 1.84 0.14 23.70
C VAL A 91 0.94 0.59 24.83
N SER A 92 -0.16 1.29 24.48
CA SER A 92 -1.23 1.73 25.39
C SER A 92 -2.52 1.91 24.60
N ASP A 93 -3.62 2.27 25.27
CA ASP A 93 -4.91 2.55 24.62
C ASP A 93 -4.82 3.66 23.56
N LYS A 94 -3.81 4.55 23.68
CA LYS A 94 -3.64 5.69 22.78
C LYS A 94 -2.47 5.57 21.83
N LEU A 95 -1.48 4.73 22.12
CA LEU A 95 -0.22 4.69 21.38
C LEU A 95 -0.01 3.31 20.78
N ALA A 96 0.28 3.27 19.48
CA ALA A 96 0.68 2.07 18.78
C ALA A 96 1.94 2.30 17.94
N LEU A 97 2.75 1.26 17.82
CA LEU A 97 3.95 1.18 16.99
C LEU A 97 3.78 0.08 15.96
N GLY A 98 4.35 0.25 14.78
CA GLY A 98 4.26 -0.74 13.73
C GLY A 98 5.53 -0.85 12.91
N LEU A 99 5.65 -1.98 12.23
CA LEU A 99 6.73 -2.34 11.31
C LEU A 99 6.12 -2.80 10.00
N SER A 100 6.76 -2.48 8.87
CA SER A 100 6.44 -3.06 7.59
C SER A 100 7.69 -3.41 6.80
N GLY A 101 7.56 -4.42 5.95
CA GLY A 101 8.58 -4.82 5.00
C GLY A 101 7.92 -5.31 3.72
N ARG A 102 8.44 -4.90 2.57
CA ARG A 102 7.94 -5.35 1.29
C ARG A 102 9.09 -5.52 0.31
N MET A 103 9.10 -6.63 -0.41
CA MET A 103 10.02 -6.89 -1.51
C MET A 103 9.22 -7.22 -2.76
N LEU A 104 9.51 -6.52 -3.84
CA LEU A 104 9.08 -6.85 -5.19
C LEU A 104 10.32 -7.24 -5.97
N ARG A 105 10.29 -8.41 -6.62
CA ARG A 105 11.41 -8.92 -7.40
C ARG A 105 10.94 -9.50 -8.72
N ASP A 106 11.55 -9.06 -9.81
CA ASP A 106 11.30 -9.58 -11.14
C ASP A 106 11.96 -10.94 -11.36
N LYS A 107 11.50 -11.67 -12.38
CA LYS A 107 12.24 -12.80 -12.92
C LYS A 107 13.63 -12.33 -13.40
N PRO A 108 14.62 -13.26 -13.48
CA PRO A 108 15.91 -12.92 -14.04
C PRO A 108 15.82 -12.60 -15.54
N TYR A 109 16.56 -11.57 -15.94
CA TYR A 109 16.77 -11.16 -17.33
C TYR A 109 18.22 -11.42 -17.71
N ASP A 110 18.45 -11.89 -18.94
CA ASP A 110 19.78 -12.14 -19.46
C ASP A 110 20.52 -10.82 -19.73
N ILE A 111 21.77 -10.76 -19.28
CA ILE A 111 22.71 -9.69 -19.62
C ILE A 111 23.48 -10.14 -20.86
N THR A 112 23.37 -9.34 -21.92
CA THR A 112 23.99 -9.68 -23.20
C THR A 112 25.03 -8.65 -23.60
N THR A 113 26.09 -9.11 -24.27
CA THR A 113 27.04 -8.24 -25.00
C THR A 113 26.39 -7.65 -26.25
N ALA A 114 27.01 -6.66 -26.86
CA ALA A 114 26.59 -6.12 -28.17
C ALA A 114 26.54 -7.21 -29.29
N GLY A 115 27.27 -8.30 -29.14
CA GLY A 115 27.25 -9.46 -30.07
C GLY A 115 26.20 -10.52 -29.72
N GLY A 116 25.31 -10.26 -28.72
CA GLY A 116 24.22 -11.15 -28.34
C GLY A 116 24.63 -12.32 -27.42
N GLN A 117 25.87 -12.37 -26.94
CA GLN A 117 26.32 -13.42 -26.01
C GLN A 117 25.80 -13.12 -24.60
N ILE A 118 25.19 -14.10 -23.93
CA ILE A 118 24.76 -14.01 -22.53
C ILE A 118 26.01 -14.04 -21.63
N THR A 119 26.17 -13.02 -20.79
CA THR A 119 27.29 -12.86 -19.85
C THR A 119 26.87 -13.05 -18.39
N GLY A 120 25.56 -13.03 -18.09
CA GLY A 120 25.03 -13.19 -16.75
C GLY A 120 23.52 -13.00 -16.72
N GLN A 121 22.98 -12.96 -15.51
CA GLN A 121 21.56 -12.68 -15.28
C GLN A 121 21.40 -11.66 -14.15
N PHE A 122 20.41 -10.79 -14.27
CA PHE A 122 20.04 -9.80 -13.26
C PHE A 122 18.54 -9.84 -13.00
N SER A 123 18.13 -9.76 -11.73
CA SER A 123 16.72 -9.65 -11.31
C SER A 123 16.50 -8.27 -10.70
N PRO A 124 15.76 -7.36 -11.36
CA PRO A 124 15.34 -6.11 -10.77
C PRO A 124 14.58 -6.35 -9.46
N SER A 125 14.80 -5.50 -8.47
CA SER A 125 14.15 -5.66 -7.19
C SER A 125 14.05 -4.36 -6.41
N ASP A 126 12.93 -4.21 -5.70
CA ASP A 126 12.69 -3.13 -4.74
C ASP A 126 12.46 -3.74 -3.36
N LEU A 127 13.16 -3.22 -2.36
CA LEU A 127 12.98 -3.54 -0.95
C LEU A 127 12.53 -2.28 -0.21
N VAL A 128 11.41 -2.37 0.49
CA VAL A 128 10.86 -1.29 1.33
C VAL A 128 10.83 -1.77 2.77
N ALA A 129 11.34 -0.99 3.70
CA ALA A 129 11.23 -1.23 5.14
C ALA A 129 10.66 0.03 5.80
N GLY A 130 9.67 -0.13 6.66
CA GLY A 130 8.94 0.97 7.29
C GLY A 130 8.74 0.81 8.79
N LEU A 131 8.66 1.94 9.46
CA LEU A 131 8.30 2.10 10.87
C LEU A 131 7.09 3.03 10.94
N GLY A 132 6.11 2.71 11.79
CA GLY A 132 4.92 3.53 11.99
C GLY A 132 4.67 3.83 13.45
N LEU A 133 4.09 5.00 13.70
CA LEU A 133 3.59 5.43 14.99
C LEU A 133 2.20 5.98 14.82
N SER A 134 1.31 5.65 15.74
CA SER A 134 -0.08 6.10 15.77
C SER A 134 -0.47 6.57 17.15
N TYR A 135 -1.23 7.67 17.23
CA TYR A 135 -1.71 8.22 18.46
C TYR A 135 -3.21 8.55 18.38
N ALA A 136 -4.02 7.94 19.25
CA ALA A 136 -5.44 8.25 19.41
C ALA A 136 -5.61 9.57 20.16
N VAL A 137 -6.08 10.60 19.46
CA VAL A 137 -6.38 11.92 20.02
C VAL A 137 -7.67 11.85 20.84
N THR A 138 -8.65 11.13 20.32
CA THR A 138 -9.92 10.78 20.98
C THR A 138 -10.24 9.32 20.70
N ASP A 139 -11.32 8.80 21.28
CA ASP A 139 -11.76 7.40 21.03
C ASP A 139 -12.10 7.11 19.56
N GLY A 140 -12.41 8.15 18.77
CA GLY A 140 -12.73 7.99 17.36
C GLY A 140 -11.75 8.65 16.41
N LEU A 141 -10.79 9.49 16.88
CA LEU A 141 -9.85 10.21 16.03
C LEU A 141 -8.41 9.82 16.34
N SER A 142 -7.68 9.39 15.36
CA SER A 142 -6.25 9.07 15.44
C SER A 142 -5.44 9.75 14.36
N LEU A 143 -4.19 10.05 14.70
CA LEU A 143 -3.15 10.54 13.81
C LEU A 143 -2.03 9.50 13.73
N GLY A 144 -1.42 9.39 12.55
CA GLY A 144 -0.32 8.47 12.32
C GLY A 144 0.76 9.07 11.45
N VAL A 145 1.97 8.63 11.70
CA VAL A 145 3.14 8.92 10.86
C VAL A 145 3.87 7.63 10.59
N SER A 146 4.46 7.50 9.41
CA SER A 146 5.40 6.44 9.11
C SER A 146 6.64 6.98 8.43
N ALA A 147 7.76 6.30 8.63
CA ALA A 147 9.01 6.54 7.91
C ALA A 147 9.41 5.25 7.22
N ARG A 148 9.99 5.37 6.02
CA ARG A 148 10.43 4.21 5.25
C ARG A 148 11.76 4.45 4.57
N MET A 149 12.48 3.35 4.37
CA MET A 149 13.64 3.26 3.49
C MET A 149 13.28 2.40 2.30
N VAL A 150 13.67 2.82 1.12
CA VAL A 150 13.50 2.08 -0.14
C VAL A 150 14.89 1.82 -0.72
N SER A 151 15.20 0.58 -0.99
CA SER A 151 16.40 0.16 -1.75
C SER A 151 15.93 -0.47 -3.05
N SER A 152 16.36 0.10 -4.18
CA SER A 152 15.96 -0.34 -5.51
C SER A 152 17.16 -0.65 -6.38
N ALA A 153 17.08 -1.74 -7.13
CA ALA A 153 18.06 -2.17 -8.08
C ALA A 153 17.36 -2.47 -9.42
N ILE A 154 17.58 -1.63 -10.42
CA ILE A 154 17.02 -1.75 -11.78
C ILE A 154 18.06 -2.23 -12.80
N GLY A 155 19.30 -2.40 -12.39
CA GLY A 155 20.42 -2.93 -13.15
C GLY A 155 21.61 -3.23 -12.22
N GLU A 156 22.62 -3.95 -12.71
CA GLU A 156 23.81 -4.32 -11.89
C GLU A 156 24.50 -3.10 -11.28
N SER A 157 24.66 -2.03 -12.06
CA SER A 157 25.27 -0.76 -11.65
C SER A 157 24.25 0.34 -11.33
N MET A 158 22.96 0.08 -11.55
CA MET A 158 21.87 1.04 -11.34
C MET A 158 21.11 0.69 -10.06
N LYS A 159 21.68 1.05 -8.92
CA LYS A 159 21.10 0.84 -7.60
C LYS A 159 20.95 2.18 -6.89
N GLY A 160 19.88 2.33 -6.13
CA GLY A 160 19.61 3.54 -5.38
C GLY A 160 18.93 3.26 -4.05
N THR A 161 19.03 4.24 -3.14
CA THR A 161 18.30 4.22 -1.87
C THR A 161 17.62 5.57 -1.70
N ALA A 162 16.40 5.55 -1.20
CA ALA A 162 15.62 6.74 -0.88
C ALA A 162 14.94 6.58 0.48
N PHE A 163 14.59 7.70 1.10
CA PHE A 163 13.83 7.75 2.33
C PHE A 163 12.53 8.50 2.10
N GLY A 164 11.47 8.06 2.74
CA GLY A 164 10.15 8.67 2.64
C GLY A 164 9.42 8.63 3.96
N ALA A 165 8.35 9.41 4.05
CA ALA A 165 7.44 9.44 5.18
C ALA A 165 6.01 9.58 4.70
N ASP A 166 5.07 9.10 5.53
CA ASP A 166 3.65 9.32 5.34
C ASP A 166 3.06 9.95 6.59
N VAL A 167 1.99 10.71 6.37
CA VAL A 167 1.16 11.27 7.45
C VAL A 167 -0.28 10.85 7.17
N SER A 168 -0.98 10.39 8.18
CA SER A 168 -2.36 9.94 8.06
C SER A 168 -3.22 10.38 9.23
N ALA A 169 -4.52 10.48 8.99
CA ALA A 169 -5.55 10.70 9.99
C ALA A 169 -6.73 9.78 9.71
N VAL A 170 -7.28 9.16 10.74
CA VAL A 170 -8.47 8.30 10.66
C VAL A 170 -9.48 8.76 11.70
N TYR A 171 -10.73 8.86 11.27
CA TYR A 171 -11.88 9.04 12.15
C TYR A 171 -12.83 7.84 12.00
N ALA A 172 -13.23 7.24 13.11
CA ALA A 172 -14.16 6.11 13.14
C ALA A 172 -15.24 6.34 14.21
N ALA A 173 -16.49 6.18 13.84
CA ALA A 173 -17.63 6.27 14.76
C ALA A 173 -18.87 5.59 14.17
N GLY A 174 -19.59 4.78 14.95
CA GLY A 174 -20.92 4.26 14.61
C GLY A 174 -20.96 3.43 13.32
N GLY A 175 -19.95 2.65 13.02
CA GLY A 175 -19.82 1.86 11.78
C GLY A 175 -19.24 2.65 10.60
N PHE A 176 -19.14 3.98 10.67
CA PHE A 176 -18.46 4.81 9.69
C PHE A 176 -16.96 4.91 10.00
N SER A 177 -16.12 4.88 8.98
CA SER A 177 -14.72 5.29 9.02
C SER A 177 -14.39 6.21 7.85
N GLY A 178 -13.61 7.26 8.12
CA GLY A 178 -13.06 8.16 7.11
C GLY A 178 -11.58 8.36 7.36
N ALA A 179 -10.79 8.47 6.30
CA ALA A 179 -9.34 8.63 6.41
C ALA A 179 -8.78 9.59 5.36
N LEU A 180 -7.72 10.26 5.74
CA LEU A 180 -6.89 11.10 4.87
C LEU A 180 -5.43 10.71 5.07
N ALA A 181 -4.65 10.69 3.98
CA ALA A 181 -3.20 10.52 4.08
C ALA A 181 -2.47 11.31 2.99
N VAL A 182 -1.23 11.65 3.28
CA VAL A 182 -0.24 12.09 2.29
C VAL A 182 0.93 11.14 2.39
N CYS A 183 1.25 10.49 1.27
CA CYS A 183 2.18 9.38 1.24
C CYS A 183 3.39 9.65 0.33
N ASN A 184 4.47 8.94 0.60
CA ASN A 184 5.73 8.97 -0.17
C ASN A 184 6.39 10.36 -0.18
N LEU A 185 6.22 11.14 0.91
CA LEU A 185 6.95 12.40 1.10
C LEU A 185 8.41 12.09 1.38
N GLY A 186 9.33 12.41 0.47
CA GLY A 186 10.71 12.03 0.73
C GLY A 186 11.74 12.47 -0.30
N SER A 187 12.95 11.96 -0.13
CA SER A 187 14.06 12.23 -1.03
C SER A 187 13.86 11.56 -2.38
N PRO A 188 14.34 12.16 -3.48
CA PRO A 188 14.46 11.47 -4.75
C PRO A 188 15.36 10.24 -4.62
N ILE A 189 15.13 9.23 -5.48
CA ILE A 189 16.06 8.13 -5.68
C ILE A 189 16.97 8.45 -6.86
N SER A 190 18.25 8.07 -6.78
CA SER A 190 19.21 8.30 -7.85
C SER A 190 19.73 7.01 -8.43
N TYR A 191 19.72 6.92 -9.77
CA TYR A 191 20.30 5.82 -10.53
C TYR A 191 21.29 6.40 -11.53
N GLY A 192 22.56 5.96 -11.47
CA GLY A 192 23.59 6.38 -12.44
C GLY A 192 23.82 7.91 -12.47
N GLY A 193 23.60 8.60 -11.35
CA GLY A 193 23.74 10.07 -11.25
C GLY A 193 22.50 10.88 -11.63
N THR A 194 21.42 10.25 -12.09
CA THR A 194 20.14 10.91 -12.38
C THR A 194 19.16 10.66 -11.24
N SER A 195 18.50 11.73 -10.76
CA SER A 195 17.57 11.69 -9.66
C SER A 195 16.12 11.68 -10.15
N TYR A 196 15.27 10.88 -9.52
CA TYR A 196 13.87 10.71 -9.83
C TYR A 196 13.02 10.86 -8.58
N ALA A 197 11.89 11.57 -8.68
CA ALA A 197 10.97 11.76 -7.56
C ALA A 197 10.28 10.44 -7.18
N GLN A 198 9.94 10.29 -5.91
CA GLN A 198 9.03 9.24 -5.46
C GLN A 198 7.59 9.53 -5.91
N PRO A 199 6.70 8.52 -6.02
CA PRO A 199 5.30 8.69 -6.39
C PRO A 199 4.50 9.26 -5.21
N MET A 200 4.72 10.54 -4.90
CA MET A 200 3.97 11.25 -3.86
C MET A 200 2.49 11.33 -4.22
N LEU A 201 1.62 11.07 -3.25
CA LEU A 201 0.18 11.10 -3.44
C LEU A 201 -0.57 11.59 -2.19
N ALA A 202 -1.74 12.17 -2.43
CA ALA A 202 -2.77 12.40 -1.42
C ALA A 202 -3.85 11.33 -1.56
N ARG A 203 -4.32 10.81 -0.44
CA ARG A 203 -5.29 9.72 -0.33
C ARG A 203 -6.45 10.14 0.54
N ALA A 204 -7.66 9.85 0.11
CA ALA A 204 -8.89 10.07 0.87
C ALA A 204 -9.83 8.89 0.71
N GLY A 205 -10.40 8.40 1.80
CA GLY A 205 -11.30 7.26 1.76
C GLY A 205 -12.40 7.34 2.80
N GLY A 206 -13.45 6.55 2.55
CA GLY A 206 -14.57 6.34 3.46
C GLY A 206 -15.05 4.89 3.41
N ALA A 207 -15.49 4.37 4.55
CA ALA A 207 -16.15 3.06 4.62
C ALA A 207 -17.31 3.10 5.61
N TYR A 208 -18.28 2.23 5.38
CA TYR A 208 -19.40 2.02 6.28
C TYR A 208 -19.66 0.52 6.48
N SER A 209 -19.75 0.12 7.73
CA SER A 209 -19.96 -1.26 8.15
C SER A 209 -21.30 -1.41 8.87
N ILE A 210 -22.11 -2.35 8.45
CA ILE A 210 -23.41 -2.70 9.07
C ILE A 210 -23.68 -4.20 8.89
N ALA A 211 -24.03 -4.89 9.97
CA ALA A 211 -24.45 -6.29 9.95
C ALA A 211 -23.51 -7.23 9.16
N GLY A 212 -22.19 -7.07 9.32
CA GLY A 212 -21.18 -7.87 8.64
C GLY A 212 -20.87 -7.42 7.21
N LEU A 213 -21.64 -6.49 6.63
CA LEU A 213 -21.35 -5.89 5.32
C LEU A 213 -20.54 -4.59 5.51
N THR A 214 -19.43 -4.47 4.79
CA THR A 214 -18.64 -3.24 4.70
C THR A 214 -18.56 -2.79 3.24
N ALA A 215 -18.94 -1.55 2.98
CA ALA A 215 -18.68 -0.87 1.71
C ALA A 215 -17.59 0.17 1.91
N SER A 216 -16.64 0.24 0.99
CA SER A 216 -15.49 1.16 1.04
C SER A 216 -15.23 1.84 -0.29
N ALA A 217 -14.73 3.06 -0.23
CA ALA A 217 -14.27 3.83 -1.38
C ALA A 217 -13.00 4.61 -1.01
N GLU A 218 -12.07 4.71 -1.94
CA GLU A 218 -10.82 5.46 -1.79
C GLU A 218 -10.47 6.15 -3.09
N VAL A 219 -9.92 7.35 -3.01
CA VAL A 219 -9.38 8.11 -4.14
C VAL A 219 -7.96 8.53 -3.78
N ASP A 220 -7.03 8.26 -4.70
CA ASP A 220 -5.63 8.60 -4.62
C ASP A 220 -5.27 9.57 -5.74
N TYR A 221 -4.77 10.73 -5.39
CA TYR A 221 -4.26 11.71 -6.35
C TYR A 221 -2.74 11.78 -6.30
N LEU A 222 -2.08 11.29 -7.34
CA LEU A 222 -0.64 11.43 -7.51
C LEU A 222 -0.31 12.86 -7.90
N PHE A 223 0.68 13.47 -7.25
CA PHE A 223 1.09 14.84 -7.57
C PHE A 223 1.74 14.99 -8.96
N SER A 224 2.02 13.88 -9.64
CA SER A 224 2.35 13.85 -11.08
C SER A 224 1.14 14.03 -12.01
N GLY A 225 -0.07 14.18 -11.44
CA GLY A 225 -1.32 14.40 -12.20
C GLY A 225 -2.06 13.13 -12.59
N ALA A 226 -1.83 11.99 -11.92
CA ALA A 226 -2.62 10.77 -12.10
C ALA A 226 -3.65 10.61 -10.98
N LEU A 227 -4.79 9.99 -11.32
CA LEU A 227 -5.85 9.65 -10.39
C LEU A 227 -6.00 8.13 -10.34
N MET A 228 -6.14 7.59 -9.13
CA MET A 228 -6.60 6.23 -8.90
C MET A 228 -7.85 6.28 -8.01
N ALA A 229 -8.72 5.28 -8.13
CA ALA A 229 -9.89 5.13 -7.27
C ALA A 229 -10.18 3.65 -7.02
N GLY A 230 -10.51 3.32 -5.79
CA GLY A 230 -10.88 1.99 -5.34
C GLY A 230 -12.31 1.95 -4.80
N LEU A 231 -13.06 0.92 -5.17
CA LEU A 231 -14.35 0.59 -4.59
C LEU A 231 -14.32 -0.85 -4.09
N GLY A 232 -14.83 -1.09 -2.89
CA GLY A 232 -14.80 -2.40 -2.28
C GLY A 232 -16.07 -2.74 -1.52
N LEU A 233 -16.42 -4.04 -1.57
CA LEU A 233 -17.43 -4.66 -0.73
C LEU A 233 -16.79 -5.84 0.00
N GLU A 234 -17.05 -5.96 1.29
CA GLU A 234 -16.68 -7.10 2.11
C GLU A 234 -17.90 -7.56 2.90
N TYR A 235 -18.19 -8.85 2.86
CA TYR A 235 -19.21 -9.45 3.72
C TYR A 235 -18.56 -10.52 4.60
N THR A 236 -18.64 -10.32 5.91
CA THR A 236 -18.10 -11.24 6.92
C THR A 236 -19.23 -12.04 7.56
N LEU A 237 -19.18 -13.35 7.38
CA LEU A 237 -20.13 -14.30 7.90
C LEU A 237 -19.61 -14.89 9.22
N ALA A 238 -20.42 -14.78 10.27
CA ALA A 238 -20.15 -15.33 11.61
C ALA A 238 -18.75 -14.96 12.17
N ASP A 239 -18.17 -13.81 11.76
CA ASP A 239 -16.83 -13.35 12.10
C ASP A 239 -15.70 -14.34 11.72
N ILE A 240 -16.00 -15.30 10.83
CA ILE A 240 -15.07 -16.36 10.41
C ILE A 240 -14.71 -16.23 8.93
N VAL A 241 -15.71 -16.10 8.05
CA VAL A 241 -15.52 -16.11 6.59
C VAL A 241 -15.79 -14.72 6.03
N SER A 242 -14.84 -14.15 5.35
CA SER A 242 -15.01 -12.88 4.63
C SER A 242 -14.99 -13.11 3.12
N LEU A 243 -16.02 -12.67 2.43
CA LEU A 243 -16.10 -12.61 0.97
C LEU A 243 -15.86 -11.17 0.54
N ARG A 244 -15.00 -10.95 -0.45
CA ARG A 244 -14.62 -9.63 -0.93
C ARG A 244 -14.75 -9.52 -2.43
N GLY A 245 -15.15 -8.33 -2.87
CA GLY A 245 -15.13 -7.94 -4.26
C GLY A 245 -14.78 -6.46 -4.37
N GLY A 246 -14.09 -6.10 -5.44
CA GLY A 246 -13.66 -4.72 -5.63
C GLY A 246 -13.37 -4.36 -7.08
N PHE A 247 -13.26 -3.08 -7.29
CA PHE A 247 -12.87 -2.48 -8.55
C PHE A 247 -11.87 -1.37 -8.30
N HIS A 248 -10.78 -1.38 -9.03
CA HIS A 248 -9.76 -0.34 -9.03
C HIS A 248 -9.71 0.33 -10.39
N TYR A 249 -9.79 1.65 -10.39
CA TYR A 249 -9.54 2.49 -11.55
C TYR A 249 -8.14 3.11 -11.44
N GLY A 250 -7.37 3.06 -12.51
CA GLY A 250 -6.09 3.75 -12.58
C GLY A 250 -5.53 3.76 -14.01
N ASP A 251 -4.59 4.66 -14.26
CA ASP A 251 -3.90 4.81 -15.54
C ASP A 251 -2.58 4.03 -15.49
N ALA A 252 -2.49 2.93 -16.24
CA ALA A 252 -1.31 2.07 -16.31
C ALA A 252 -0.03 2.78 -16.77
N ALA A 253 -0.15 3.92 -17.45
CA ALA A 253 1.00 4.70 -17.92
C ALA A 253 1.61 5.58 -16.81
N LYS A 254 0.84 5.91 -15.75
CA LYS A 254 1.24 6.87 -14.72
C LYS A 254 1.08 6.33 -13.30
N ALA A 255 0.29 5.25 -13.12
CA ALA A 255 -0.09 4.70 -11.83
C ALA A 255 -0.34 3.19 -11.94
N LEU A 256 -1.05 2.60 -10.97
CA LEU A 256 -1.52 1.23 -11.10
C LEU A 256 -2.60 1.12 -12.19
N PRO A 257 -2.62 0.02 -12.96
CA PRO A 257 -3.65 -0.19 -13.98
C PRO A 257 -5.02 -0.49 -13.36
N THR A 258 -6.07 -0.26 -14.12
CA THR A 258 -7.43 -0.68 -13.79
C THR A 258 -7.52 -2.20 -13.67
N TYR A 259 -8.22 -2.70 -12.63
CA TYR A 259 -8.50 -4.11 -12.42
C TYR A 259 -9.82 -4.34 -11.65
N ALA A 260 -10.37 -5.54 -11.75
CA ALA A 260 -11.37 -6.07 -10.83
C ALA A 260 -10.71 -7.03 -9.84
N SER A 261 -11.25 -7.14 -8.64
CA SER A 261 -10.70 -8.02 -7.60
C SER A 261 -11.78 -8.85 -6.91
N LEU A 262 -11.36 -10.03 -6.49
CA LEU A 262 -12.12 -10.94 -5.63
C LEU A 262 -11.23 -11.40 -4.49
N GLY A 263 -11.82 -11.75 -3.36
CA GLY A 263 -11.07 -12.27 -2.23
C GLY A 263 -11.86 -13.11 -1.28
N LEU A 264 -11.12 -13.96 -0.58
CA LEU A 264 -11.60 -14.81 0.49
C LEU A 264 -10.73 -14.59 1.73
N GLY A 265 -11.37 -14.44 2.89
CA GLY A 265 -10.72 -14.40 4.19
C GLY A 265 -11.27 -15.48 5.10
N LEU A 266 -10.39 -16.12 5.87
CA LEU A 266 -10.76 -17.01 6.95
C LEU A 266 -10.11 -16.53 8.23
N GLN A 267 -10.87 -16.40 9.31
CA GLN A 267 -10.35 -15.97 10.61
C GLN A 267 -10.85 -16.92 11.69
N TYR A 268 -9.92 -17.50 12.46
CA TYR A 268 -10.26 -18.39 13.55
C TYR A 268 -9.16 -18.37 14.63
N ALA A 269 -9.55 -18.24 15.90
CA ALA A 269 -8.65 -18.27 17.05
C ALA A 269 -7.43 -17.32 16.91
N GLY A 270 -7.64 -16.12 16.36
CA GLY A 270 -6.59 -15.13 16.12
C GLY A 270 -5.82 -15.33 14.80
N PHE A 271 -5.84 -16.52 14.20
CA PHE A 271 -5.24 -16.76 12.88
C PHE A 271 -6.14 -16.22 11.77
N ARG A 272 -5.49 -15.70 10.74
CA ARG A 272 -6.15 -15.17 9.55
C ARG A 272 -5.44 -15.66 8.28
N LEU A 273 -6.22 -16.15 7.32
CA LEU A 273 -5.78 -16.46 5.96
C LEU A 273 -6.57 -15.59 5.00
N ASP A 274 -5.88 -14.88 4.13
CA ASP A 274 -6.48 -14.05 3.08
C ASP A 274 -5.97 -14.46 1.72
N VAL A 275 -6.87 -14.50 0.73
CA VAL A 275 -6.54 -14.71 -0.67
C VAL A 275 -7.14 -13.56 -1.47
N ALA A 276 -6.36 -12.99 -2.38
CA ALA A 276 -6.82 -11.98 -3.33
C ALA A 276 -6.48 -12.39 -4.76
N PHE A 277 -7.46 -12.24 -5.64
CA PHE A 277 -7.34 -12.47 -7.07
C PHE A 277 -7.70 -11.19 -7.82
N LEU A 278 -6.74 -10.66 -8.59
CA LEU A 278 -6.91 -9.48 -9.41
C LEU A 278 -6.98 -9.90 -10.87
N THR A 279 -7.98 -9.40 -11.59
CA THR A 279 -8.28 -9.79 -12.97
C THR A 279 -8.79 -8.59 -13.79
N ALA A 280 -9.21 -8.83 -15.03
CA ALA A 280 -9.71 -7.81 -15.95
C ALA A 280 -8.69 -6.70 -16.26
N SER A 281 -7.40 -6.99 -16.13
CA SER A 281 -6.32 -6.10 -16.46
C SER A 281 -5.35 -6.76 -17.43
N GLN A 282 -5.05 -6.11 -18.55
CA GLN A 282 -4.07 -6.62 -19.51
C GLN A 282 -2.65 -6.62 -18.92
N SER A 283 -2.33 -5.59 -18.14
CA SER A 283 -0.99 -5.40 -17.55
C SER A 283 -0.74 -6.35 -16.38
N LEU A 284 -1.72 -6.50 -15.46
CA LEU A 284 -1.58 -7.37 -14.29
C LEU A 284 -1.84 -8.84 -14.61
N GLY A 285 -2.61 -9.12 -15.67
CA GLY A 285 -3.06 -10.48 -15.94
C GLY A 285 -3.94 -10.99 -14.80
N ASN A 286 -3.68 -12.22 -14.35
CA ASN A 286 -4.35 -12.84 -13.23
C ASN A 286 -3.40 -12.88 -12.02
N THR A 287 -3.29 -11.78 -11.32
CA THR A 287 -2.45 -11.65 -10.12
C THR A 287 -3.11 -12.35 -8.94
N LEU A 288 -2.34 -13.11 -8.18
CA LEU A 288 -2.81 -13.89 -7.03
C LEU A 288 -1.92 -13.62 -5.81
N LEU A 289 -2.54 -13.33 -4.67
CA LEU A 289 -1.85 -13.09 -3.41
C LEU A 289 -2.44 -13.97 -2.30
N PHE A 290 -1.56 -14.42 -1.42
CA PHE A 290 -1.90 -15.17 -0.21
C PHE A 290 -1.31 -14.49 1.00
N GLY A 291 -2.10 -14.32 2.04
CA GLY A 291 -1.67 -13.74 3.31
C GLY A 291 -1.98 -14.68 4.47
N LEU A 292 -1.05 -14.80 5.39
CA LEU A 292 -1.22 -15.51 6.65
C LEU A 292 -0.86 -14.56 7.79
N GLY A 293 -1.75 -14.44 8.78
CA GLY A 293 -1.57 -13.55 9.91
C GLY A 293 -2.06 -14.13 11.22
N TYR A 294 -1.69 -13.42 12.30
CA TYR A 294 -2.16 -13.66 13.65
C TYR A 294 -2.39 -12.34 14.37
N SER A 295 -3.47 -12.27 15.15
CA SER A 295 -3.80 -11.08 15.94
C SER A 295 -4.54 -11.45 17.23
N PHE A 296 -4.35 -10.64 18.29
CA PHE A 296 -5.07 -10.77 19.57
C PHE A 296 -5.31 -9.41 20.22
#